data_f22f12354729f3ff119a04f621426878
#
_entry.id   f22f12354729f3ff119a04f621426878
#
_cell.length_a   1.000
_cell.length_b   1.000
_cell.length_c   1.000
_cell.angle_alpha   90.00
_cell.angle_beta   90.00
_cell.angle_gamma   90.00
#
_symmetry.space_group_name_H-M   'P 1'
#
loop_
_entity.id
_entity.type
_entity.pdbx_description
1 polymer ?
#
loop_
_entity_poly.entity_id
_entity_poly.type
_entity_poly.pdbx_seq_one_letter_code
_entity_poly.pdbx_strand_id
1 'polypeptide(L)'
;IVGHPTIAYDTVTSTNDIAKDLALHGAPDGLTVVARSQSQGRGRRGRTWVSLPDQAVYLSVLLRPPWKAQEATWLGVLGGVAAAEAVAETGVPDLLIKWPNDVLARGRKIGGVLVEPRIGDDALAFVVLGIGINVSQAAGAWPEDLETIATSCAGEGISVSRDEMIRRTLLRLDHWYRLLLAGERSTLLDAWSRWSGSAQLPAVD
;
A
#
# COMPACT_ATOMS: atom_id res chain seq x y z
N ILE A 1 -16.30 3.11 0.81
CA ILE A 1 -16.08 1.68 1.15
C ILE A 1 -14.80 1.57 1.98
N VAL A 2 -13.66 1.87 1.39
CA VAL A 2 -12.36 1.79 2.06
C VAL A 2 -12.27 2.78 3.23
N GLY A 3 -11.72 2.30 4.37
CA GLY A 3 -11.59 3.12 5.58
C GLY A 3 -12.80 3.07 6.53
N HIS A 4 -13.78 2.23 6.25
CA HIS A 4 -14.97 2.11 7.10
C HIS A 4 -15.34 0.64 7.39
N PRO A 5 -15.12 0.19 8.66
CA PRO A 5 -14.50 0.90 9.77
C PRO A 5 -12.98 0.99 9.67
N THR A 6 -12.37 1.91 10.43
CA THR A 6 -10.91 1.96 10.66
C THR A 6 -10.61 1.62 12.12
N ILE A 7 -9.69 0.69 12.35
CA ILE A 7 -9.23 0.28 13.68
C ILE A 7 -7.74 0.66 13.81
N ALA A 8 -7.42 1.42 14.85
CA ALA A 8 -6.07 1.89 15.13
C ALA A 8 -5.44 1.13 16.30
N TYR A 9 -4.17 0.77 16.15
CA TYR A 9 -3.36 0.09 17.15
C TYR A 9 -2.06 0.87 17.41
N ASP A 10 -1.55 0.76 18.62
CA ASP A 10 -0.21 1.28 18.92
C ASP A 10 0.86 0.37 18.30
N THR A 11 0.85 -0.91 18.65
CA THR A 11 1.81 -1.89 18.12
C THR A 11 1.10 -3.20 17.78
N VAL A 12 1.42 -3.74 16.63
CA VAL A 12 0.95 -5.06 16.17
C VAL A 12 2.12 -5.89 15.65
N THR A 13 1.92 -7.18 15.44
CA THR A 13 2.88 -8.00 14.68
C THR A 13 2.99 -7.50 13.25
N SER A 14 1.87 -7.44 12.54
CA SER A 14 1.70 -6.83 11.22
C SER A 14 0.25 -6.41 11.04
N THR A 15 0.01 -5.25 10.44
CA THR A 15 -1.36 -4.81 10.10
C THR A 15 -2.06 -5.79 9.17
N ASN A 16 -1.31 -6.48 8.29
CA ASN A 16 -1.86 -7.54 7.44
C ASN A 16 -2.33 -8.74 8.25
N ASP A 17 -1.62 -9.14 9.32
CA ASP A 17 -2.05 -10.28 10.15
C ASP A 17 -3.33 -9.96 10.90
N ILE A 18 -3.43 -8.76 11.47
CA ILE A 18 -4.64 -8.30 12.15
C ILE A 18 -5.82 -8.24 11.17
N ALA A 19 -5.63 -7.64 10.00
CA ALA A 19 -6.69 -7.55 8.99
C ALA A 19 -7.14 -8.94 8.50
N LYS A 20 -6.21 -9.89 8.37
CA LYS A 20 -6.50 -11.27 8.00
C LYS A 20 -7.28 -12.01 9.08
N ASP A 21 -6.90 -11.84 10.36
CA ASP A 21 -7.63 -12.43 11.48
C ASP A 21 -9.06 -11.88 11.54
N LEU A 22 -9.23 -10.56 11.45
CA LEU A 22 -10.53 -9.91 11.40
C LEU A 22 -11.38 -10.41 10.21
N ALA A 23 -10.75 -10.62 9.04
CA ALA A 23 -11.44 -11.16 7.87
C ALA A 23 -12.00 -12.55 8.09
N LEU A 24 -11.28 -13.43 8.81
CA LEU A 24 -11.72 -14.77 9.17
C LEU A 24 -12.89 -14.77 10.16
N HIS A 25 -13.02 -13.69 10.94
CA HIS A 25 -14.13 -13.45 11.87
C HIS A 25 -15.27 -12.61 11.28
N GLY A 26 -15.34 -12.50 9.94
CA GLY A 26 -16.48 -11.89 9.26
C GLY A 26 -16.42 -10.37 9.12
N ALA A 27 -15.26 -9.75 9.30
CA ALA A 27 -15.13 -8.30 9.08
C ALA A 27 -15.55 -7.87 7.67
N PRO A 28 -16.17 -6.68 7.52
CA PRO A 28 -16.72 -6.22 6.25
C PRO A 28 -15.65 -5.79 5.24
N ASP A 29 -16.06 -5.72 3.97
CA ASP A 29 -15.30 -5.10 2.89
C ASP A 29 -14.97 -3.64 3.22
N GLY A 30 -13.72 -3.23 2.97
CA GLY A 30 -13.22 -1.88 3.26
C GLY A 30 -12.73 -1.65 4.69
N LEU A 31 -12.88 -2.63 5.61
CA LEU A 31 -12.27 -2.52 6.94
C LEU A 31 -10.77 -2.23 6.81
N THR A 32 -10.31 -1.26 7.56
CA THR A 32 -8.92 -0.82 7.56
C THR A 32 -8.29 -0.96 8.93
N VAL A 33 -7.08 -1.50 8.96
CA VAL A 33 -6.21 -1.57 10.14
C VAL A 33 -5.05 -0.61 9.94
N VAL A 34 -4.80 0.25 10.93
CA VAL A 34 -3.61 1.11 10.99
C VAL A 34 -2.86 0.86 12.28
N ALA A 35 -1.53 0.97 12.26
CA ALA A 35 -0.72 0.84 13.46
C ALA A 35 0.36 1.93 13.52
N ARG A 36 0.81 2.29 14.73
CA ARG A 36 1.93 3.21 14.94
C ARG A 36 3.26 2.50 14.72
N SER A 37 3.31 1.18 14.98
CA SER A 37 4.49 0.35 14.72
C SER A 37 4.11 -1.10 14.45
N GLN A 38 5.05 -1.85 13.84
CA GLN A 38 4.93 -3.29 13.62
C GLN A 38 6.18 -3.99 14.15
N SER A 39 6.03 -5.04 14.96
CA SER A 39 7.16 -5.83 15.46
C SER A 39 7.67 -6.87 14.42
N GLN A 40 6.83 -7.25 13.46
CA GLN A 40 7.15 -8.19 12.39
C GLN A 40 6.60 -7.70 11.06
N GLY A 41 6.93 -6.44 10.69
CA GLY A 41 6.53 -5.86 9.41
C GLY A 41 7.05 -6.71 8.24
N ARG A 42 6.18 -6.98 7.26
CA ARG A 42 6.49 -7.84 6.12
C ARG A 42 6.47 -7.11 4.79
N GLY A 43 7.42 -7.50 3.95
CA GLY A 43 7.42 -7.25 2.52
C GLY A 43 7.25 -8.54 1.72
N ARG A 44 7.30 -8.44 0.41
CA ARG A 44 7.22 -9.62 -0.48
C ARG A 44 8.43 -10.54 -0.32
N ARG A 45 8.21 -11.84 -0.61
CA ARG A 45 9.27 -12.89 -0.61
C ARG A 45 10.00 -12.99 0.72
N GLY A 46 9.30 -12.83 1.85
CA GLY A 46 9.87 -12.96 3.18
C GLY A 46 10.77 -11.80 3.64
N ARG A 47 10.84 -10.70 2.88
CA ARG A 47 11.60 -9.51 3.31
C ARG A 47 10.91 -8.84 4.49
N THR A 48 11.70 -8.23 5.36
CA THR A 48 11.21 -7.41 6.46
C THR A 48 10.89 -6.00 5.98
N TRP A 49 9.81 -5.42 6.48
CA TRP A 49 9.52 -3.99 6.40
C TRP A 49 9.92 -3.35 7.72
N VAL A 50 10.93 -2.46 7.69
CA VAL A 50 11.39 -1.74 8.89
C VAL A 50 10.29 -0.80 9.37
N SER A 51 9.96 -0.91 10.65
CA SER A 51 8.84 -0.19 11.25
C SER A 51 9.31 0.67 12.42
N LEU A 52 9.59 1.94 12.13
CA LEU A 52 9.92 2.94 13.15
C LEU A 52 8.61 3.56 13.66
N PRO A 53 8.39 3.60 15.00
CA PRO A 53 7.14 4.11 15.56
C PRO A 53 6.81 5.53 15.09
N ASP A 54 5.58 5.75 14.65
CA ASP A 54 5.01 7.03 14.19
C ASP A 54 5.67 7.68 12.97
N GLN A 55 6.67 7.04 12.35
CA GLN A 55 7.42 7.66 11.26
C GLN A 55 6.93 7.26 9.86
N ALA A 56 6.03 6.29 9.77
CA ALA A 56 5.49 5.81 8.50
C ALA A 56 4.00 5.45 8.60
N VAL A 57 3.36 5.33 7.47
CA VAL A 57 2.06 4.67 7.33
C VAL A 57 2.29 3.17 7.36
N TYR A 58 1.63 2.48 8.27
CA TYR A 58 1.45 1.04 8.30
C TYR A 58 -0.05 0.78 8.26
N LEU A 59 -0.55 0.39 7.11
CA LEU A 59 -1.97 0.31 6.81
C LEU A 59 -2.29 -0.97 6.06
N SER A 60 -3.38 -1.64 6.42
CA SER A 60 -3.92 -2.77 5.68
C SER A 60 -5.42 -2.63 5.49
N VAL A 61 -5.88 -2.83 4.27
CA VAL A 61 -7.31 -2.82 3.93
C VAL A 61 -7.75 -4.24 3.61
N LEU A 62 -8.85 -4.66 4.21
CA LEU A 62 -9.56 -5.88 3.85
C LEU A 62 -10.50 -5.60 2.68
N LEU A 63 -10.34 -6.34 1.59
CA LEU A 63 -11.15 -6.21 0.38
C LEU A 63 -11.83 -7.54 0.03
N ARG A 64 -13.09 -7.48 -0.40
CA ARG A 64 -13.90 -8.64 -0.80
C ARG A 64 -14.51 -8.45 -2.21
N PRO A 65 -13.66 -8.24 -3.24
CA PRO A 65 -14.20 -8.09 -4.58
C PRO A 65 -14.79 -9.42 -5.09
N PRO A 66 -15.87 -9.41 -5.89
CA PRO A 66 -16.48 -10.61 -6.47
C PRO A 66 -15.68 -11.10 -7.68
N TRP A 67 -14.38 -11.36 -7.50
CA TRP A 67 -13.42 -11.67 -8.56
C TRP A 67 -12.85 -13.08 -8.44
N LYS A 68 -12.28 -13.57 -9.55
CA LYS A 68 -11.48 -14.80 -9.57
C LYS A 68 -10.09 -14.54 -8.95
N ALA A 69 -9.42 -15.61 -8.53
CA ALA A 69 -8.12 -15.51 -7.87
C ALA A 69 -7.07 -14.76 -8.69
N GLN A 70 -7.04 -14.94 -10.00
CA GLN A 70 -6.09 -14.29 -10.92
C GLN A 70 -6.25 -12.76 -10.92
N GLU A 71 -7.47 -12.29 -10.71
CA GLU A 71 -7.79 -10.87 -10.72
C GLU A 71 -7.26 -10.10 -9.49
N ALA A 72 -6.77 -10.81 -8.45
CA ALA A 72 -6.14 -10.18 -7.28
C ALA A 72 -4.94 -9.29 -7.66
N THR A 73 -4.30 -9.55 -8.80
CA THR A 73 -3.19 -8.74 -9.33
C THR A 73 -3.59 -7.27 -9.52
N TRP A 74 -4.84 -7.00 -9.89
CA TRP A 74 -5.36 -5.63 -10.03
C TRP A 74 -5.27 -4.81 -8.75
N LEU A 75 -5.36 -5.46 -7.58
CA LEU A 75 -5.22 -4.78 -6.29
C LEU A 75 -3.79 -4.35 -6.01
N GLY A 76 -2.80 -5.06 -6.57
CA GLY A 76 -1.40 -4.63 -6.53
C GLY A 76 -1.17 -3.35 -7.35
N VAL A 77 -1.74 -3.30 -8.58
CA VAL A 77 -1.70 -2.11 -9.45
C VAL A 77 -2.41 -0.94 -8.75
N LEU A 78 -3.62 -1.17 -8.25
CA LEU A 78 -4.40 -0.18 -7.51
C LEU A 78 -3.62 0.39 -6.31
N GLY A 79 -3.06 -0.49 -5.47
CA GLY A 79 -2.29 -0.08 -4.30
C GLY A 79 -1.08 0.77 -4.66
N GLY A 80 -0.37 0.39 -5.73
CA GLY A 80 0.78 1.15 -6.25
C GLY A 80 0.38 2.55 -6.71
N VAL A 81 -0.68 2.66 -7.53
CA VAL A 81 -1.19 3.95 -8.04
C VAL A 81 -1.68 4.82 -6.87
N ALA A 82 -2.49 4.26 -5.97
CA ALA A 82 -3.01 4.99 -4.82
C ALA A 82 -1.91 5.52 -3.91
N ALA A 83 -0.87 4.71 -3.64
CA ALA A 83 0.27 5.13 -2.83
C ALA A 83 1.10 6.22 -3.54
N ALA A 84 1.37 6.07 -4.84
CA ALA A 84 2.11 7.07 -5.61
C ALA A 84 1.36 8.41 -5.66
N GLU A 85 0.05 8.40 -5.91
CA GLU A 85 -0.78 9.62 -5.92
C GLU A 85 -0.84 10.29 -4.54
N ALA A 86 -1.01 9.51 -3.46
CA ALA A 86 -1.03 10.04 -2.10
C ALA A 86 0.30 10.75 -1.74
N VAL A 87 1.43 10.19 -2.18
CA VAL A 87 2.75 10.81 -1.99
C VAL A 87 2.91 12.02 -2.90
N ALA A 88 2.50 11.94 -4.17
CA ALA A 88 2.60 13.06 -5.14
C ALA A 88 1.86 14.31 -4.67
N GLU A 89 0.69 14.14 -4.04
CA GLU A 89 -0.09 15.25 -3.50
C GLU A 89 0.59 16.03 -2.38
N THR A 90 1.68 15.50 -1.81
CA THR A 90 2.50 16.21 -0.83
C THR A 90 3.57 17.08 -1.46
N GLY A 91 3.81 16.93 -2.76
CA GLY A 91 4.85 17.65 -3.48
C GLY A 91 6.19 16.91 -3.59
N VAL A 92 6.27 15.64 -3.18
CA VAL A 92 7.47 14.81 -3.40
C VAL A 92 7.73 14.66 -4.90
N PRO A 93 8.93 15.00 -5.39
CA PRO A 93 9.23 14.98 -6.83
C PRO A 93 9.68 13.60 -7.32
N ASP A 94 9.74 13.44 -8.64
CA ASP A 94 10.37 12.31 -9.36
C ASP A 94 9.90 10.93 -8.85
N LEU A 95 8.57 10.79 -8.73
CA LEU A 95 7.94 9.56 -8.31
C LEU A 95 7.84 8.56 -9.46
N LEU A 96 8.09 7.29 -9.15
CA LEU A 96 7.98 6.18 -10.07
C LEU A 96 7.39 4.96 -9.35
N ILE A 97 6.51 4.23 -10.02
CA ILE A 97 6.10 2.90 -9.56
C ILE A 97 7.01 1.87 -10.23
N LYS A 98 7.82 1.19 -9.41
CA LYS A 98 8.63 0.06 -9.84
C LYS A 98 7.84 -1.22 -9.64
N TRP A 99 7.52 -1.89 -10.77
CA TRP A 99 6.82 -3.18 -10.73
C TRP A 99 7.57 -4.19 -9.85
N PRO A 100 6.86 -5.00 -9.07
CA PRO A 100 5.39 -5.07 -9.00
C PRO A 100 4.75 -4.28 -7.86
N ASN A 101 5.51 -3.61 -6.99
CA ASN A 101 4.94 -3.18 -5.71
C ASN A 101 5.67 -2.04 -4.99
N ASP A 102 6.66 -1.41 -5.60
CA ASP A 102 7.47 -0.38 -4.94
C ASP A 102 7.16 1.00 -5.52
N VAL A 103 6.98 1.99 -4.64
CA VAL A 103 6.94 3.40 -4.99
C VAL A 103 8.30 3.99 -4.69
N LEU A 104 8.90 4.63 -5.68
CA LEU A 104 10.21 5.26 -5.59
C LEU A 104 10.08 6.78 -5.70
N ALA A 105 10.92 7.52 -4.98
CA ALA A 105 11.19 8.93 -5.18
C ALA A 105 12.68 9.09 -5.48
N ARG A 106 13.04 9.72 -6.59
CA ARG A 106 14.43 9.85 -7.07
C ARG A 106 15.21 8.52 -7.03
N GLY A 107 14.55 7.43 -7.45
CA GLY A 107 15.13 6.09 -7.48
C GLY A 107 15.22 5.37 -6.13
N ARG A 108 14.90 6.01 -5.00
CA ARG A 108 14.91 5.41 -3.66
C ARG A 108 13.49 5.06 -3.21
N LYS A 109 13.35 3.95 -2.48
CA LYS A 109 12.04 3.45 -2.06
C LYS A 109 11.41 4.31 -0.97
N ILE A 110 10.24 4.90 -1.27
CA ILE A 110 9.43 5.69 -0.34
C ILE A 110 8.20 4.91 0.13
N GLY A 111 7.74 3.93 -0.64
CA GLY A 111 6.57 3.15 -0.29
C GLY A 111 6.58 1.75 -0.89
N GLY A 112 5.68 0.92 -0.41
CA GLY A 112 5.51 -0.44 -0.93
C GLY A 112 4.14 -1.02 -0.65
N VAL A 113 3.73 -1.95 -1.49
CA VAL A 113 2.43 -2.64 -1.46
C VAL A 113 2.63 -4.13 -1.27
N LEU A 114 1.82 -4.74 -0.41
CA LEU A 114 1.78 -6.18 -0.18
C LEU A 114 0.34 -6.68 -0.32
N VAL A 115 0.10 -7.51 -1.33
CA VAL A 115 -1.21 -8.14 -1.57
C VAL A 115 -1.16 -9.58 -1.07
N GLU A 116 -2.06 -9.92 -0.15
CA GLU A 116 -2.20 -11.26 0.39
C GLU A 116 -3.64 -11.78 0.13
N PRO A 117 -3.86 -12.49 -0.98
CA PRO A 117 -5.17 -13.06 -1.30
C PRO A 117 -5.44 -14.32 -0.46
N ARG A 118 -6.70 -14.49 -0.08
CA ARG A 118 -7.25 -15.75 0.41
C ARG A 118 -8.22 -16.29 -0.62
N ILE A 119 -7.87 -17.46 -1.16
CA ILE A 119 -8.68 -18.14 -2.17
C ILE A 119 -9.69 -19.01 -1.44
N GLY A 120 -10.98 -18.91 -1.83
CA GLY A 120 -12.04 -19.85 -1.52
C GLY A 120 -12.09 -20.98 -2.54
N ASP A 121 -13.21 -21.68 -2.64
CA ASP A 121 -13.35 -22.85 -3.53
C ASP A 121 -13.19 -22.46 -5.01
N ASP A 122 -13.82 -21.38 -5.49
CA ASP A 122 -13.76 -20.95 -6.90
C ASP A 122 -13.48 -19.45 -7.09
N ALA A 123 -13.36 -18.67 -6.01
CA ALA A 123 -13.23 -17.22 -6.07
C ALA A 123 -12.33 -16.69 -4.94
N LEU A 124 -12.06 -15.39 -4.95
CA LEU A 124 -11.45 -14.72 -3.82
C LEU A 124 -12.41 -14.70 -2.64
N ALA A 125 -12.02 -15.30 -1.51
CA ALA A 125 -12.75 -15.15 -0.26
C ALA A 125 -12.55 -13.73 0.30
N PHE A 126 -11.30 -13.25 0.26
CA PHE A 126 -10.91 -11.88 0.57
C PHE A 126 -9.46 -11.61 0.12
N VAL A 127 -9.09 -10.36 0.14
CA VAL A 127 -7.69 -9.92 -0.05
C VAL A 127 -7.33 -8.94 1.04
N VAL A 128 -6.15 -9.09 1.63
CA VAL A 128 -5.55 -8.06 2.49
C VAL A 128 -4.55 -7.28 1.66
N LEU A 129 -4.78 -5.99 1.51
CA LEU A 129 -3.94 -5.05 0.80
C LEU A 129 -3.16 -4.21 1.81
N GLY A 130 -1.89 -4.55 2.04
CA GLY A 130 -0.98 -3.81 2.91
C GLY A 130 -0.27 -2.69 2.17
N ILE A 131 -0.17 -1.53 2.80
CA ILE A 131 0.56 -0.35 2.29
C ILE A 131 1.47 0.19 3.37
N GLY A 132 2.74 0.34 3.04
CA GLY A 132 3.75 1.06 3.81
C GLY A 132 4.21 2.30 3.06
N ILE A 133 4.21 3.48 3.71
CA ILE A 133 4.75 4.71 3.15
C ILE A 133 5.63 5.38 4.19
N ASN A 134 6.87 5.66 3.84
CA ASN A 134 7.82 6.35 4.69
C ASN A 134 7.49 7.85 4.72
N VAL A 135 7.31 8.41 5.91
CA VAL A 135 6.82 9.79 6.08
C VAL A 135 7.88 10.69 6.69
N SER A 136 8.30 10.44 7.93
CA SER A 136 9.12 11.35 8.71
C SER A 136 10.50 10.79 9.10
N GLN A 137 10.91 9.65 8.57
CA GLN A 137 12.25 9.11 8.82
C GLN A 137 13.32 10.08 8.31
N ALA A 138 14.22 10.47 9.19
CA ALA A 138 15.36 11.31 8.85
C ALA A 138 16.49 10.48 8.22
N ALA A 139 17.46 11.15 7.59
CA ALA A 139 18.72 10.53 7.21
C ALA A 139 19.41 9.95 8.45
N GLY A 140 20.01 8.77 8.33
CA GLY A 140 20.60 8.04 9.45
C GLY A 140 19.61 7.27 10.34
N ALA A 141 18.31 7.33 10.05
CA ALA A 141 17.30 6.55 10.78
C ALA A 141 17.18 5.11 10.26
N TRP A 142 17.76 4.82 9.10
CA TRP A 142 17.66 3.52 8.45
C TRP A 142 18.77 2.56 8.89
N PRO A 143 18.52 1.25 8.90
CA PRO A 143 19.60 0.27 8.87
C PRO A 143 20.57 0.53 7.71
N GLU A 144 21.86 0.22 7.90
CA GLU A 144 22.92 0.53 6.94
C GLU A 144 22.63 0.04 5.52
N ASP A 145 22.04 -1.15 5.39
CA ASP A 145 21.65 -1.78 4.12
C ASP A 145 20.48 -1.07 3.41
N LEU A 146 19.73 -0.22 4.12
CA LEU A 146 18.60 0.55 3.58
C LEU A 146 18.91 2.03 3.36
N GLU A 147 19.96 2.56 3.95
CA GLU A 147 20.28 4.01 3.95
C GLU A 147 20.39 4.59 2.54
N THR A 148 20.94 3.82 1.60
CA THR A 148 21.13 4.25 0.21
C THR A 148 19.94 3.97 -0.71
N ILE A 149 19.05 3.06 -0.33
CA ILE A 149 17.98 2.57 -1.19
C ILE A 149 16.56 2.96 -0.71
N ALA A 150 16.43 3.48 0.52
CA ALA A 150 15.19 3.98 1.07
C ALA A 150 15.19 5.50 1.21
N THR A 151 14.01 6.09 1.20
CA THR A 151 13.76 7.50 1.49
C THR A 151 12.39 7.67 2.15
N SER A 152 12.08 8.89 2.57
CA SER A 152 10.80 9.29 3.15
C SER A 152 10.38 10.66 2.61
N CYS A 153 9.14 11.10 2.90
CA CYS A 153 8.74 12.47 2.57
C CYS A 153 9.71 13.49 3.20
N ALA A 154 10.10 13.32 4.47
CA ALA A 154 11.06 14.18 5.13
C ALA A 154 12.45 14.11 4.48
N GLY A 155 12.91 12.93 4.07
CA GLY A 155 14.14 12.73 3.32
C GLY A 155 14.17 13.41 1.94
N GLU A 156 12.98 13.65 1.35
CA GLU A 156 12.80 14.43 0.12
C GLU A 156 12.51 15.92 0.38
N GLY A 157 12.64 16.38 1.64
CA GLY A 157 12.45 17.78 2.04
C GLY A 157 10.98 18.19 2.22
N ILE A 158 10.05 17.23 2.29
CA ILE A 158 8.62 17.48 2.43
C ILE A 158 8.16 17.17 3.84
N SER A 159 7.50 18.15 4.47
CA SER A 159 6.86 17.98 5.78
C SER A 159 5.39 17.66 5.61
N VAL A 160 4.98 16.49 6.05
CA VAL A 160 3.60 16.02 6.08
C VAL A 160 3.39 15.17 7.33
N SER A 161 2.21 15.25 7.95
CA SER A 161 1.90 14.39 9.09
C SER A 161 1.55 12.97 8.62
N ARG A 162 1.84 11.98 9.48
CA ARG A 162 1.44 10.59 9.26
C ARG A 162 -0.07 10.45 9.04
N ASP A 163 -0.87 11.15 9.82
CA ASP A 163 -2.34 11.07 9.74
C ASP A 163 -2.87 11.65 8.43
N GLU A 164 -2.28 12.74 7.96
CA GLU A 164 -2.61 13.30 6.65
C GLU A 164 -2.22 12.34 5.52
N MET A 165 -1.08 11.66 5.62
CA MET A 165 -0.69 10.65 4.64
C MET A 165 -1.64 9.44 4.66
N ILE A 166 -2.07 8.98 5.84
CA ILE A 166 -3.10 7.92 5.96
C ILE A 166 -4.39 8.36 5.26
N ARG A 167 -4.88 9.57 5.57
CA ARG A 167 -6.10 10.11 4.96
C ARG A 167 -6.02 10.14 3.44
N ARG A 168 -4.92 10.67 2.87
CA ARG A 168 -4.70 10.72 1.41
C ARG A 168 -4.68 9.31 0.82
N THR A 169 -3.96 8.39 1.43
CA THR A 169 -3.87 7.00 0.98
C THR A 169 -5.25 6.34 0.95
N LEU A 170 -6.06 6.49 2.00
CA LEU A 170 -7.41 5.93 2.06
C LEU A 170 -8.34 6.52 0.99
N LEU A 171 -8.29 7.82 0.76
CA LEU A 171 -9.09 8.49 -0.28
C LEU A 171 -8.75 7.97 -1.68
N ARG A 172 -7.45 7.79 -1.97
CA ARG A 172 -7.00 7.26 -3.26
C ARG A 172 -7.35 5.78 -3.42
N LEU A 173 -7.20 4.98 -2.36
CA LEU A 173 -7.63 3.58 -2.36
C LEU A 173 -9.13 3.43 -2.61
N ASP A 174 -9.97 4.23 -1.94
CA ASP A 174 -11.43 4.18 -2.10
C ASP A 174 -11.83 4.58 -3.54
N HIS A 175 -11.21 5.63 -4.08
CA HIS A 175 -11.43 6.07 -5.45
C HIS A 175 -11.14 4.94 -6.46
N TRP A 176 -9.94 4.36 -6.43
CA TRP A 176 -9.53 3.34 -7.37
C TRP A 176 -10.27 2.02 -7.18
N TYR A 177 -10.59 1.67 -5.93
CA TYR A 177 -11.36 0.45 -5.67
C TYR A 177 -12.78 0.54 -6.23
N ARG A 178 -13.44 1.69 -6.08
CA ARG A 178 -14.76 1.93 -6.71
C ARG A 178 -14.72 1.83 -8.23
N LEU A 179 -13.72 2.41 -8.86
CA LEU A 179 -13.54 2.32 -10.32
C LEU A 179 -13.31 0.87 -10.76
N LEU A 180 -12.46 0.12 -10.06
CA LEU A 180 -12.25 -1.29 -10.36
C LEU A 180 -13.52 -2.14 -10.20
N LEU A 181 -14.32 -1.89 -9.16
CA LEU A 181 -15.60 -2.57 -8.98
C LEU A 181 -16.61 -2.21 -10.08
N ALA A 182 -16.50 -1.01 -10.64
CA ALA A 182 -17.29 -0.58 -11.82
C ALA A 182 -16.75 -1.12 -13.16
N GLY A 183 -15.63 -1.88 -13.15
CA GLY A 183 -15.03 -2.44 -14.37
C GLY A 183 -14.04 -1.52 -15.10
N GLU A 184 -13.71 -0.36 -14.55
CA GLU A 184 -12.87 0.69 -15.15
C GLU A 184 -11.36 0.33 -15.09
N ARG A 185 -11.00 -0.86 -15.60
CA ARG A 185 -9.61 -1.35 -15.57
C ARG A 185 -8.68 -0.55 -16.46
N SER A 186 -9.15 -0.09 -17.63
CA SER A 186 -8.37 0.74 -18.56
C SER A 186 -7.94 2.04 -17.91
N THR A 187 -8.84 2.70 -17.17
CA THR A 187 -8.56 3.94 -16.43
C THR A 187 -7.43 3.75 -15.41
N LEU A 188 -7.43 2.61 -14.70
CA LEU A 188 -6.34 2.28 -13.78
C LEU A 188 -5.02 2.01 -14.49
N LEU A 189 -5.04 1.32 -15.65
CA LEU A 189 -3.84 1.08 -16.45
C LEU A 189 -3.25 2.39 -16.99
N ASP A 190 -4.08 3.32 -17.42
CA ASP A 190 -3.64 4.64 -17.86
C ASP A 190 -2.98 5.42 -16.73
N ALA A 191 -3.55 5.35 -15.52
CA ALA A 191 -2.95 5.94 -14.32
C ALA A 191 -1.61 5.27 -13.99
N TRP A 192 -1.56 3.94 -14.01
CA TRP A 192 -0.32 3.18 -13.81
C TRP A 192 0.77 3.59 -14.80
N SER A 193 0.44 3.69 -16.08
CA SER A 193 1.38 4.02 -17.14
C SER A 193 2.06 5.38 -16.94
N ARG A 194 1.34 6.35 -16.36
CA ARG A 194 1.90 7.66 -15.99
C ARG A 194 2.97 7.58 -14.89
N TRP A 195 2.86 6.60 -14.00
CA TRP A 195 3.78 6.43 -12.88
C TRP A 195 4.89 5.40 -13.14
N SER A 196 4.70 4.45 -14.07
CA SER A 196 5.65 3.36 -14.31
C SER A 196 6.78 3.70 -15.31
N GLY A 197 6.76 4.87 -15.91
CA GLY A 197 7.70 5.25 -16.95
C GLY A 197 7.59 4.33 -18.17
N SER A 198 8.73 3.84 -18.69
CA SER A 198 8.76 2.88 -19.82
C SER A 198 8.58 1.41 -19.41
N ALA A 199 8.34 1.12 -18.14
CA ALA A 199 8.16 -0.25 -17.69
C ALA A 199 6.79 -0.79 -18.11
N GLN A 200 6.77 -1.82 -18.98
CA GLN A 200 5.54 -2.50 -19.36
C GLN A 200 5.02 -3.35 -18.20
N LEU A 201 3.71 -3.30 -17.96
CA LEU A 201 3.04 -4.32 -17.14
C LEU A 201 3.26 -5.68 -17.81
N PRO A 202 3.58 -6.74 -17.05
CA PRO A 202 3.48 -8.08 -17.59
C PRO A 202 2.02 -8.31 -18.03
N ALA A 203 1.81 -9.02 -19.12
CA ALA A 203 0.48 -9.37 -19.60
C ALA A 203 -0.35 -9.94 -18.43
N VAL A 204 -1.46 -9.30 -18.14
CA VAL A 204 -2.47 -9.80 -17.21
C VAL A 204 -3.53 -10.45 -18.11
N ASP A 205 -3.33 -11.77 -18.34
CA ASP A 205 -4.31 -12.61 -19.06
C ASP A 205 -5.59 -12.80 -18.24
#